data_7ebe56c6be7f7533374c68a15f7f82ab
#
_entry.id   7ebe56c6be7f7533374c68a15f7f82ab
#
_cell.length_a   1.000
_cell.length_b   1.000
_cell.length_c   1.000
_cell.angle_alpha   90.00
_cell.angle_beta   90.00
_cell.angle_gamma   90.00
#
_symmetry.space_group_name_H-M   'P 1'
#
loop_
_entity.id
_entity.type
_entity.pdbx_description
1 polymer ?
#
loop_
_entity_poly.entity_id
_entity_poly.type
_entity_poly.pdbx_seq_one_letter_code
_entity_poly.pdbx_strand_id
1 'polypeptide(L)'
;MLRFILFIILTAGVNIKVLAHEFYFAYAELTYNELSKRFEGTLIFTTHDLEKALDANGSLLGKLEVSDETSPVRTTLENYINQHLQIRFGCALDSNSIDAFCQSKFVLEGIVPNLNGTVECFISSPTTAFYPPLTVQFDALLEVFTGQQNKLTFIFREEKQTLNFIPGKLIQNISLKL
;
A
#
# COMPACT_ATOMS: atom_id res chain seq x y z
N MET A 1 29.73 -53.40 5.16
CA MET A 1 29.44 -52.42 6.25
C MET A 1 29.73 -50.98 5.83
N LEU A 2 30.88 -50.68 5.24
CA LEU A 2 31.23 -49.29 4.86
C LEU A 2 30.25 -48.62 3.88
N ARG A 3 29.71 -49.37 2.88
CA ARG A 3 28.70 -48.84 1.92
C ARG A 3 27.33 -48.53 2.56
N PHE A 4 26.98 -49.20 3.63
CA PHE A 4 25.72 -48.94 4.37
C PHE A 4 25.82 -47.70 5.22
N ILE A 5 27.00 -47.43 5.79
CA ILE A 5 27.25 -46.22 6.60
C ILE A 5 27.24 -44.97 5.69
N LEU A 6 27.79 -45.09 4.46
CA LEU A 6 27.76 -43.96 3.51
C LEU A 6 26.32 -43.57 3.08
N PHE A 7 25.42 -44.55 2.97
CA PHE A 7 24.01 -44.30 2.63
C PHE A 7 23.25 -43.63 3.75
N ILE A 8 23.55 -43.95 5.01
CA ILE A 8 22.91 -43.34 6.19
C ILE A 8 23.39 -41.88 6.36
N ILE A 9 24.63 -41.57 6.03
CA ILE A 9 25.15 -40.20 6.09
C ILE A 9 24.53 -39.32 4.99
N LEU A 10 24.19 -39.88 3.82
CA LEU A 10 23.55 -39.14 2.73
C LEU A 10 22.06 -38.85 2.99
N THR A 11 21.41 -39.65 3.88
CA THR A 11 20.01 -39.43 4.29
C THR A 11 19.87 -38.63 5.58
N ALA A 12 20.96 -38.41 6.30
CA ALA A 12 20.98 -37.52 7.48
C ALA A 12 20.91 -36.05 7.04
N GLY A 13 19.78 -35.71 6.50
CA GLY A 13 19.13 -34.41 6.52
C GLY A 13 20.01 -33.19 6.33
N VAL A 14 20.21 -32.78 5.12
CA VAL A 14 20.29 -31.34 4.83
C VAL A 14 18.88 -30.79 4.94
N ASN A 15 18.46 -30.46 6.15
CA ASN A 15 17.35 -29.54 6.35
C ASN A 15 17.82 -28.17 5.89
N ILE A 16 17.91 -27.97 4.58
CA ILE A 16 17.99 -26.64 3.99
C ILE A 16 16.63 -26.03 4.29
N LYS A 17 16.54 -25.22 5.35
CA LYS A 17 15.48 -24.23 5.45
C LYS A 17 15.70 -23.32 4.26
N VAL A 18 14.99 -23.60 3.17
CA VAL A 18 14.80 -22.61 2.12
C VAL A 18 14.03 -21.50 2.80
N LEU A 19 14.77 -20.50 3.26
CA LEU A 19 14.19 -19.20 3.56
C LEU A 19 13.71 -18.70 2.19
N ALA A 20 12.48 -19.06 1.82
CA ALA A 20 11.77 -18.31 0.82
C ALA A 20 11.81 -16.87 1.32
N HIS A 21 12.49 -16.00 0.60
CA HIS A 21 12.42 -14.58 0.87
C HIS A 21 10.97 -14.20 0.59
N GLU A 22 10.18 -14.13 1.64
CA GLU A 22 8.86 -13.51 1.60
C GLU A 22 9.10 -12.03 1.32
N PHE A 23 8.97 -11.67 0.06
CA PHE A 23 8.98 -10.26 -0.32
C PHE A 23 7.61 -9.69 0.04
N TYR A 24 7.55 -9.07 1.19
CA TYR A 24 6.39 -8.26 1.57
C TYR A 24 6.44 -6.96 0.80
N PHE A 25 5.42 -6.64 0.03
CA PHE A 25 5.32 -5.35 -0.61
C PHE A 25 3.86 -4.92 -0.74
N ALA A 26 3.65 -3.61 -0.66
CA ALA A 26 2.43 -2.97 -1.09
C ALA A 26 2.75 -2.07 -2.29
N TYR A 27 1.84 -2.06 -3.26
CA TYR A 27 1.97 -1.22 -4.44
C TYR A 27 0.80 -0.25 -4.52
N ALA A 28 1.07 0.97 -4.91
CA ALA A 28 0.07 1.98 -5.20
C ALA A 28 0.33 2.64 -6.55
N GLU A 29 -0.70 2.82 -7.34
CA GLU A 29 -0.70 3.73 -8.48
C GLU A 29 -1.73 4.82 -8.22
N LEU A 30 -1.29 6.08 -8.23
CA LEU A 30 -2.12 7.24 -8.00
C LEU A 30 -2.00 8.21 -9.15
N THR A 31 -3.13 8.68 -9.63
CA THR A 31 -3.24 9.69 -10.66
C THR A 31 -4.00 10.90 -10.11
N TYR A 32 -3.52 12.10 -10.41
CA TYR A 32 -4.37 13.27 -10.25
C TYR A 32 -5.11 13.53 -11.56
N ASN A 33 -6.41 13.39 -11.51
CA ASN A 33 -7.31 13.63 -12.64
C ASN A 33 -7.69 15.11 -12.67
N GLU A 34 -7.20 15.85 -13.67
CA GLU A 34 -7.43 17.30 -13.79
C GLU A 34 -8.90 17.64 -14.13
N LEU A 35 -9.65 16.71 -14.70
CA LEU A 35 -11.07 16.93 -15.05
C LEU A 35 -11.95 16.80 -13.80
N SER A 36 -11.79 15.71 -13.04
CA SER A 36 -12.53 15.50 -11.80
C SER A 36 -11.94 16.28 -10.62
N LYS A 37 -10.70 16.76 -10.75
CA LYS A 37 -9.88 17.37 -9.69
C LYS A 37 -9.79 16.46 -8.47
N ARG A 38 -9.51 15.17 -8.70
CA ARG A 38 -9.38 14.15 -7.66
C ARG A 38 -8.06 13.40 -7.80
N PHE A 39 -7.55 12.95 -6.67
CA PHE A 39 -6.59 11.84 -6.67
C PHE A 39 -7.41 10.55 -6.78
N GLU A 40 -7.08 9.74 -7.76
CA GLU A 40 -7.71 8.45 -8.03
C GLU A 40 -6.62 7.39 -8.11
N GLY A 41 -6.88 6.17 -7.63
CA GLY A 41 -5.84 5.17 -7.69
C GLY A 41 -6.24 3.78 -7.25
N THR A 42 -5.26 2.90 -7.35
CA THR A 42 -5.35 1.50 -6.95
C THR A 42 -4.22 1.17 -6.00
N LEU A 43 -4.57 0.50 -4.90
CA LEU A 43 -3.62 -0.11 -3.98
C LEU A 43 -3.69 -1.62 -4.15
N ILE A 44 -2.54 -2.27 -4.16
CA ILE A 44 -2.43 -3.73 -4.23
C ILE A 44 -1.68 -4.22 -3.01
N PHE A 45 -2.28 -5.16 -2.29
CA PHE A 45 -1.72 -5.79 -1.12
C PHE A 45 -1.75 -7.31 -1.26
N THR A 46 -0.86 -8.02 -0.58
CA THR A 46 -1.06 -9.43 -0.29
C THR A 46 -2.23 -9.55 0.68
N THR A 47 -3.27 -10.32 0.34
CA THR A 47 -4.51 -10.41 1.11
C THR A 47 -4.25 -10.82 2.56
N HIS A 48 -3.48 -11.89 2.75
CA HIS A 48 -3.17 -12.41 4.09
C HIS A 48 -2.40 -11.39 4.96
N ASP A 49 -1.46 -10.65 4.38
CA ASP A 49 -0.67 -9.67 5.12
C ASP A 49 -1.51 -8.46 5.52
N LEU A 50 -2.40 -8.03 4.62
CA LEU A 50 -3.34 -6.95 4.91
C LEU A 50 -4.32 -7.36 6.03
N GLU A 51 -4.90 -8.56 5.96
CA GLU A 51 -5.78 -9.07 7.03
C GLU A 51 -5.07 -9.13 8.38
N LYS A 52 -3.80 -9.54 8.39
CA LYS A 52 -3.00 -9.56 9.60
C LYS A 52 -2.71 -8.16 10.15
N ALA A 53 -2.50 -7.17 9.28
CA ALA A 53 -2.30 -5.78 9.69
C ALA A 53 -3.60 -5.14 10.21
N LEU A 54 -4.74 -5.47 9.59
CA LEU A 54 -6.04 -4.95 10.01
C LEU A 54 -6.50 -5.53 11.35
N ASP A 55 -6.09 -6.75 11.66
CA ASP A 55 -6.51 -7.43 12.88
C ASP A 55 -5.45 -8.39 13.41
N ALA A 56 -4.65 -7.89 14.34
CA ALA A 56 -3.63 -8.68 15.03
C ALA A 56 -4.19 -9.92 15.78
N ASN A 57 -5.50 -9.96 16.05
CA ASN A 57 -6.16 -11.09 16.71
C ASN A 57 -6.66 -12.16 15.72
N GLY A 58 -6.53 -11.92 14.40
CA GLY A 58 -6.87 -12.88 13.35
C GLY A 58 -8.39 -13.08 13.11
N SER A 59 -9.23 -12.19 13.61
CA SER A 59 -10.69 -12.28 13.43
C SER A 59 -11.15 -11.91 12.02
N LEU A 60 -10.29 -11.26 11.24
CA LEU A 60 -10.55 -10.83 9.86
C LEU A 60 -9.98 -11.75 8.79
N LEU A 61 -9.26 -12.82 9.17
CA LEU A 61 -8.68 -13.77 8.21
C LEU A 61 -9.77 -14.38 7.31
N GLY A 62 -9.57 -14.29 6.00
CA GLY A 62 -10.50 -14.76 4.97
C GLY A 62 -11.76 -13.88 4.78
N LYS A 63 -11.86 -12.73 5.44
CA LYS A 63 -13.04 -11.87 5.34
C LYS A 63 -12.95 -10.81 4.26
N LEU A 64 -11.75 -10.45 3.83
CA LEU A 64 -11.58 -9.51 2.69
C LEU A 64 -12.10 -10.09 1.39
N GLU A 65 -12.06 -11.41 1.23
CA GLU A 65 -12.54 -12.10 0.03
C GLU A 65 -14.08 -12.14 -0.09
N VAL A 66 -14.79 -11.89 0.99
CA VAL A 66 -16.27 -11.98 1.08
C VAL A 66 -16.92 -10.68 1.57
N SER A 67 -16.17 -9.58 1.67
CA SER A 67 -16.70 -8.32 2.18
C SER A 67 -17.63 -7.65 1.16
N ASP A 68 -18.85 -7.36 1.56
CA ASP A 68 -19.78 -6.51 0.81
C ASP A 68 -19.54 -5.01 1.10
N GLU A 69 -20.26 -4.15 0.39
CA GLU A 69 -20.11 -2.69 0.50
C GLU A 69 -20.45 -2.13 1.89
N THR A 70 -21.23 -2.86 2.68
CA THR A 70 -21.69 -2.42 4.01
C THR A 70 -20.91 -3.07 5.16
N SER A 71 -19.94 -3.90 4.82
CA SER A 71 -19.16 -4.67 5.81
C SER A 71 -18.34 -3.74 6.72
N PRO A 72 -18.29 -4.02 8.05
CA PRO A 72 -17.36 -3.35 8.96
C PRO A 72 -15.90 -3.45 8.52
N VAL A 73 -15.53 -4.52 7.80
CA VAL A 73 -14.19 -4.72 7.22
C VAL A 73 -13.84 -3.60 6.25
N ARG A 74 -14.80 -3.17 5.43
CA ARG A 74 -14.61 -2.07 4.47
C ARG A 74 -14.24 -0.77 5.19
N THR A 75 -14.98 -0.40 6.24
CA THR A 75 -14.69 0.79 7.04
C THR A 75 -13.33 0.71 7.72
N THR A 76 -12.98 -0.47 8.25
CA THR A 76 -11.66 -0.71 8.87
C THR A 76 -10.54 -0.54 7.84
N LEU A 77 -10.71 -1.09 6.64
CA LEU A 77 -9.75 -0.97 5.56
C LEU A 77 -9.61 0.47 5.05
N GLU A 78 -10.72 1.20 4.89
CA GLU A 78 -10.68 2.61 4.51
C GLU A 78 -9.92 3.47 5.53
N ASN A 79 -10.17 3.24 6.82
CA ASN A 79 -9.45 3.93 7.88
C ASN A 79 -7.95 3.58 7.87
N TYR A 80 -7.61 2.31 7.67
CA TYR A 80 -6.23 1.85 7.54
C TYR A 80 -5.52 2.52 6.36
N ILE A 81 -6.15 2.54 5.18
CA ILE A 81 -5.62 3.22 4.00
C ILE A 81 -5.34 4.69 4.32
N ASN A 82 -6.29 5.40 4.92
CA ASN A 82 -6.14 6.82 5.26
C ASN A 82 -5.07 7.10 6.32
N GLN A 83 -4.77 6.13 7.16
CA GLN A 83 -3.70 6.23 8.14
C GLN A 83 -2.32 6.04 7.49
N HIS A 84 -2.20 5.10 6.55
CA HIS A 84 -0.93 4.65 5.99
C HIS A 84 -0.60 5.18 4.59
N LEU A 85 -1.58 5.77 3.88
CA LEU A 85 -1.37 6.50 2.64
C LEU A 85 -1.83 7.95 2.81
N GLN A 86 -0.88 8.86 2.85
CA GLN A 86 -1.17 10.29 3.00
C GLN A 86 -0.52 11.08 1.88
N ILE A 87 -1.29 11.95 1.25
CA ILE A 87 -0.78 12.95 0.31
C ILE A 87 -0.97 14.32 0.93
N ARG A 88 0.11 15.07 1.07
CA ARG A 88 0.11 16.45 1.54
C ARG A 88 0.52 17.37 0.41
N PHE A 89 -0.18 18.46 0.25
CA PHE A 89 -0.02 19.40 -0.85
C PHE A 89 -0.35 20.82 -0.42
N GLY A 90 0.15 21.80 -1.15
CA GLY A 90 -0.28 23.18 -1.00
C GLY A 90 -1.76 23.33 -1.35
N CYS A 91 -2.50 24.05 -0.54
CA CYS A 91 -3.90 24.39 -0.81
C CYS A 91 -4.15 25.89 -0.53
N ALA A 92 -5.11 26.46 -1.27
CA ALA A 92 -5.54 27.83 -1.02
C ALA A 92 -6.61 27.81 0.09
N LEU A 93 -6.38 28.53 1.18
CA LEU A 93 -7.40 28.80 2.20
C LEU A 93 -8.35 29.91 1.76
N ASP A 94 -7.82 30.86 0.98
CA ASP A 94 -8.55 31.98 0.38
C ASP A 94 -8.00 32.25 -1.03
N SER A 95 -8.74 33.04 -1.82
CA SER A 95 -8.38 33.33 -3.22
C SER A 95 -7.02 33.99 -3.42
N ASN A 96 -6.28 34.33 -2.36
CA ASN A 96 -5.04 35.11 -2.42
C ASN A 96 -3.85 34.52 -1.63
N SER A 97 -3.98 33.39 -0.93
CA SER A 97 -2.84 32.80 -0.19
C SER A 97 -2.77 31.29 -0.31
N ILE A 98 -1.59 30.78 -0.75
CA ILE A 98 -1.24 29.34 -0.79
C ILE A 98 -0.34 29.07 0.42
N ASP A 99 -0.81 29.32 1.62
CA ASP A 99 0.04 29.18 2.83
C ASP A 99 -0.37 28.00 3.72
N ALA A 100 -1.30 27.17 3.27
CA ALA A 100 -1.74 26.01 4.03
C ALA A 100 -1.33 24.72 3.34
N PHE A 101 -1.00 23.72 4.17
CA PHE A 101 -0.86 22.34 3.71
C PHE A 101 -2.15 21.59 3.98
N CYS A 102 -2.72 21.02 2.93
CA CYS A 102 -3.84 20.13 2.99
C CYS A 102 -3.38 18.68 2.91
N GLN A 103 -4.18 17.79 3.46
CA GLN A 103 -4.00 16.35 3.34
C GLN A 103 -5.21 15.76 2.63
N SER A 104 -4.96 14.88 1.67
CA SER A 104 -6.02 14.13 1.01
C SER A 104 -6.59 13.09 1.96
N LYS A 105 -7.92 12.95 1.93
CA LYS A 105 -8.64 11.84 2.54
C LYS A 105 -9.21 10.99 1.40
N PHE A 106 -8.98 9.68 1.47
CA PHE A 106 -9.45 8.75 0.47
C PHE A 106 -10.76 8.09 0.90
N VAL A 107 -11.62 7.86 -0.08
CA VAL A 107 -12.79 6.98 0.00
C VAL A 107 -12.45 5.69 -0.70
N LEU A 108 -12.77 4.56 -0.09
CA LEU A 108 -12.60 3.25 -0.69
C LEU A 108 -13.77 2.98 -1.63
N GLU A 109 -13.55 3.04 -2.94
CA GLU A 109 -14.57 2.86 -3.96
C GLU A 109 -14.90 1.39 -4.20
N GLY A 110 -13.90 0.51 -4.14
CA GLY A 110 -14.06 -0.91 -4.39
C GLY A 110 -12.94 -1.76 -3.83
N ILE A 111 -13.23 -3.06 -3.67
CA ILE A 111 -12.28 -4.08 -3.25
C ILE A 111 -12.43 -5.25 -4.22
N VAL A 112 -11.34 -5.72 -4.81
CA VAL A 112 -11.33 -6.87 -5.71
C VAL A 112 -10.25 -7.86 -5.27
N PRO A 113 -10.64 -8.98 -4.66
CA PRO A 113 -9.71 -10.05 -4.36
C PRO A 113 -9.34 -10.79 -5.65
N ASN A 114 -8.05 -11.09 -5.80
CA ASN A 114 -7.49 -11.79 -6.95
C ASN A 114 -7.13 -13.25 -6.60
N LEU A 115 -7.24 -14.14 -7.57
CA LEU A 115 -6.90 -15.56 -7.40
C LEU A 115 -5.42 -15.83 -7.06
N ASN A 116 -4.55 -14.86 -7.27
CA ASN A 116 -3.12 -14.94 -6.93
C ASN A 116 -2.81 -14.59 -5.46
N GLY A 117 -3.83 -14.40 -4.63
CA GLY A 117 -3.66 -14.05 -3.22
C GLY A 117 -3.39 -12.57 -2.95
N THR A 118 -3.67 -11.70 -3.92
CA THR A 118 -3.64 -10.25 -3.72
C THR A 118 -5.05 -9.67 -3.67
N VAL A 119 -5.16 -8.47 -3.11
CA VAL A 119 -6.39 -7.68 -3.11
C VAL A 119 -6.09 -6.30 -3.70
N GLU A 120 -6.95 -5.85 -4.59
CA GLU A 120 -6.93 -4.52 -5.16
C GLU A 120 -7.97 -3.63 -4.47
N CYS A 121 -7.54 -2.47 -4.03
CA CYS A 121 -8.38 -1.47 -3.38
C CYS A 121 -8.41 -0.24 -4.27
N PHE A 122 -9.59 0.08 -4.81
CA PHE A 122 -9.79 1.29 -5.61
C PHE A 122 -10.15 2.44 -4.70
N ILE A 123 -9.47 3.56 -4.85
CA ILE A 123 -9.64 4.73 -4.00
C ILE A 123 -9.80 6.01 -4.79
N SER A 124 -10.57 6.94 -4.25
CA SER A 124 -10.62 8.31 -4.76
C SER A 124 -10.61 9.34 -3.62
N SER A 125 -10.13 10.55 -3.90
CA SER A 125 -10.26 11.66 -2.96
C SER A 125 -11.51 12.50 -3.26
N PRO A 126 -11.97 13.32 -2.32
CA PRO A 126 -12.85 14.44 -2.64
C PRO A 126 -12.21 15.35 -3.69
N THR A 127 -13.05 16.11 -4.38
CA THR A 127 -12.58 17.15 -5.31
C THR A 127 -11.68 18.14 -4.57
N THR A 128 -10.46 18.31 -5.07
CA THR A 128 -9.47 19.21 -4.46
C THR A 128 -8.57 19.81 -5.53
N ALA A 129 -8.31 21.11 -5.42
CA ALA A 129 -7.21 21.72 -6.17
C ALA A 129 -5.93 21.53 -5.35
N PHE A 130 -4.86 21.03 -5.97
CA PHE A 130 -3.58 20.93 -5.31
C PHE A 130 -2.55 21.83 -5.95
N TYR A 131 -1.59 22.26 -5.14
CA TYR A 131 -0.43 23.01 -5.54
C TYR A 131 0.84 22.35 -4.98
N PRO A 132 1.97 22.41 -5.68
CA PRO A 132 3.24 21.98 -5.11
C PRO A 132 3.61 22.80 -3.87
N PRO A 133 4.41 22.23 -2.95
CA PRO A 133 5.02 20.90 -3.02
C PRO A 133 4.03 19.77 -2.74
N LEU A 134 4.28 18.60 -3.32
CA LEU A 134 3.52 17.39 -3.08
C LEU A 134 4.39 16.40 -2.33
N THR A 135 3.91 15.96 -1.17
CA THR A 135 4.60 15.00 -0.31
C THR A 135 3.72 13.79 -0.09
N VAL A 136 4.29 12.60 -0.20
CA VAL A 136 3.59 11.33 0.01
C VAL A 136 4.22 10.55 1.14
N GLN A 137 3.39 9.99 2.00
CA GLN A 137 3.70 8.92 2.95
C GLN A 137 2.98 7.66 2.51
N PHE A 138 3.70 6.53 2.48
CA PHE A 138 3.11 5.22 2.20
C PHE A 138 3.82 4.15 3.01
N ASP A 139 3.33 3.88 4.21
CA ASP A 139 3.94 3.01 5.20
C ASP A 139 3.07 1.80 5.59
N ALA A 140 2.04 1.48 4.81
CA ALA A 140 1.20 0.32 5.03
C ALA A 140 2.03 -0.97 5.18
N LEU A 141 1.65 -1.83 6.12
CA LEU A 141 2.31 -3.10 6.45
C LEU A 141 3.70 -2.97 7.09
N LEU A 142 4.34 -1.80 7.07
CA LEU A 142 5.67 -1.58 7.66
C LEU A 142 5.67 -1.75 9.19
N GLU A 143 4.54 -1.52 9.83
CA GLU A 143 4.36 -1.70 11.28
C GLU A 143 4.30 -3.18 11.70
N VAL A 144 3.95 -4.07 10.76
CA VAL A 144 3.81 -5.52 11.02
C VAL A 144 5.01 -6.31 10.49
N PHE A 145 5.57 -5.89 9.35
CA PHE A 145 6.61 -6.63 8.64
C PHE A 145 7.87 -5.78 8.48
N THR A 146 8.94 -6.16 9.18
CA THR A 146 10.20 -5.40 9.20
C THR A 146 10.94 -5.39 7.86
N GLY A 147 10.66 -6.35 6.97
CA GLY A 147 11.22 -6.44 5.61
C GLY A 147 10.35 -5.80 4.54
N GLN A 148 9.24 -5.15 4.93
CA GLN A 148 8.29 -4.56 4.00
C GLN A 148 8.94 -3.46 3.15
N GLN A 149 8.56 -3.44 1.88
CA GLN A 149 8.88 -2.37 0.93
C GLN A 149 7.62 -1.97 0.21
N ASN A 150 7.33 -0.69 0.18
CA ASN A 150 6.17 -0.17 -0.54
C ASN A 150 6.64 0.63 -1.75
N LYS A 151 5.90 0.52 -2.82
CA LYS A 151 6.16 1.27 -4.06
C LYS A 151 4.92 2.03 -4.45
N LEU A 152 5.08 3.32 -4.73
CA LEU A 152 4.00 4.15 -5.25
C LEU A 152 4.43 4.79 -6.56
N THR A 153 3.62 4.65 -7.58
CA THR A 153 3.76 5.38 -8.84
C THR A 153 2.73 6.49 -8.88
N PHE A 154 3.21 7.72 -8.92
CA PHE A 154 2.36 8.89 -9.10
C PHE A 154 2.35 9.32 -10.57
N ILE A 155 1.17 9.58 -11.08
CA ILE A 155 0.93 9.98 -12.46
C ILE A 155 0.24 11.34 -12.46
N PHE A 156 0.83 12.28 -13.18
CA PHE A 156 0.24 13.59 -13.41
C PHE A 156 0.50 14.00 -14.87
N ARG A 157 -0.56 14.17 -15.63
CA ARG A 157 -0.46 14.35 -17.09
C ARG A 157 0.28 13.16 -17.72
N GLU A 158 1.35 13.42 -18.43
CA GLU A 158 2.20 12.38 -19.06
C GLU A 158 3.40 11.96 -18.19
N GLU A 159 3.61 12.64 -17.06
CA GLU A 159 4.73 12.35 -16.19
C GLU A 159 4.39 11.25 -15.18
N LYS A 160 5.34 10.32 -15.00
CA LYS A 160 5.27 9.26 -14.00
C LYS A 160 6.50 9.34 -13.10
N GLN A 161 6.26 9.33 -11.79
CA GLN A 161 7.33 9.23 -10.80
C GLN A 161 7.05 8.05 -9.87
N THR A 162 8.01 7.15 -9.75
CA THR A 162 7.92 6.01 -8.82
C THR A 162 8.78 6.26 -7.60
N LEU A 163 8.19 6.06 -6.44
CA LEU A 163 8.80 6.22 -5.12
C LEU A 163 8.85 4.87 -4.42
N ASN A 164 9.93 4.61 -3.67
CA ASN A 164 10.08 3.40 -2.87
C ASN A 164 10.17 3.78 -1.40
N PHE A 165 9.27 3.22 -0.58
CA PHE A 165 9.18 3.46 0.85
C PHE A 165 9.69 2.23 1.59
N ILE A 166 10.59 2.47 2.51
CA ILE A 166 11.24 1.45 3.35
C ILE A 166 11.33 1.98 4.79
N PRO A 167 11.58 1.13 5.79
CA PRO A 167 11.85 1.60 7.14
C PRO A 167 12.90 2.72 7.16
N GLY A 168 12.57 3.84 7.82
CA GLY A 168 13.42 5.03 7.85
C GLY A 168 13.28 5.99 6.65
N LYS A 169 12.50 5.63 5.62
CA LYS A 169 12.20 6.50 4.47
C LYS A 169 10.70 6.43 4.12
N LEU A 170 9.86 6.89 5.03
CA LEU A 170 8.40 6.76 4.95
C LEU A 170 7.72 7.92 4.21
N ILE A 171 8.40 9.06 4.10
CA ILE A 171 7.86 10.28 3.50
C ILE A 171 8.78 10.70 2.36
N GLN A 172 8.21 11.00 1.21
CA GLN A 172 8.96 11.43 0.03
C GLN A 172 8.24 12.54 -0.73
N ASN A 173 9.02 13.40 -1.39
CA ASN A 173 8.51 14.47 -2.22
C ASN A 173 8.33 13.99 -3.66
N ILE A 174 7.27 14.45 -4.31
CA ILE A 174 7.04 14.31 -5.73
C ILE A 174 7.44 15.63 -6.40
N SER A 175 8.33 15.53 -7.37
CA SER A 175 8.76 16.67 -8.18
C SER A 175 7.93 16.71 -9.45
N LEU A 176 7.04 17.69 -9.55
CA LEU A 176 6.22 17.92 -10.75
C LEU A 176 6.83 19.04 -11.57
N LYS A 177 6.91 18.85 -12.88
CA LYS A 177 7.11 19.94 -13.84
C LYS A 177 5.72 20.46 -14.19
N LEU A 178 5.42 21.67 -13.75
CA LEU A 178 4.16 22.36 -13.99
C LEU A 178 4.18 23.08 -15.33
#